data_c6bc18efeb5338230c6c21d84ea7fca8
#
_entry.id   c6bc18efeb5338230c6c21d84ea7fca8
#
_cell.length_a   1.000
_cell.length_b   1.000
_cell.length_c   1.000
_cell.angle_alpha   90.00
_cell.angle_beta   90.00
_cell.angle_gamma   90.00
#
_symmetry.space_group_name_H-M   'P 1'
#
loop_
_entity.id
_entity.type
_entity.pdbx_description
1 polymer ?
#
loop_
_entity_poly.entity_id
_entity_poly.type
_entity_poly.pdbx_seq_one_letter_code
_entity_poly.pdbx_strand_id
1 'polypeptide(L)'
;MDRYLDLNDLWGIPSLEDQTLALAKRLRSIRKSKGWNQTEFADRSGIPLGTWKVFETKGKISLKHLFRYAIAVDRVDELNALFTRHEPTLEEMRNGK
;
A
#
# COMPACT_ATOMS: atom_id res chain seq x y z
N MET A 1 7.81 22.58 7.63
CA MET A 1 8.08 22.62 6.27
C MET A 1 9.24 21.73 5.95
N ASP A 2 9.09 21.21 4.87
CA ASP A 2 10.01 20.32 4.36
C ASP A 2 11.14 21.02 3.73
N ARG A 3 12.30 20.77 4.19
CA ARG A 3 13.46 21.38 3.61
C ARG A 3 14.01 20.64 2.46
N TYR A 4 13.47 19.47 2.21
CA TYR A 4 13.99 18.66 1.14
C TYR A 4 13.59 19.24 -0.17
N LEU A 5 14.38 18.99 -1.16
CA LEU A 5 13.96 19.21 -2.50
C LEU A 5 12.70 18.45 -2.73
N ASP A 6 11.76 19.09 -3.38
CA ASP A 6 10.55 18.40 -3.76
C ASP A 6 10.85 17.63 -5.03
N LEU A 7 11.19 16.37 -4.88
CA LEU A 7 11.52 15.53 -6.02
C LEU A 7 10.37 15.42 -6.99
N ASN A 8 9.13 15.60 -6.49
CA ASN A 8 7.97 15.58 -7.38
C ASN A 8 8.07 16.68 -8.42
N ASP A 9 8.46 17.88 -7.98
CA ASP A 9 8.57 18.99 -8.91
C ASP A 9 9.70 18.81 -9.88
N LEU A 10 10.79 18.21 -9.42
CA LEU A 10 11.95 18.02 -10.26
C LEU A 10 11.78 16.91 -11.28
N TRP A 11 11.15 15.82 -10.88
CA TRP A 11 11.10 14.60 -11.71
C TRP A 11 9.73 14.08 -11.97
N GLY A 12 8.68 14.79 -11.54
CA GLY A 12 7.31 14.34 -11.76
C GLY A 12 6.93 13.14 -10.93
N ILE A 13 7.61 12.90 -9.82
CA ILE A 13 7.31 11.78 -8.94
C ILE A 13 6.22 12.21 -7.96
N PRO A 14 5.17 11.41 -7.78
CA PRO A 14 4.12 11.76 -6.82
C PRO A 14 4.67 11.88 -5.40
N SER A 15 4.07 12.72 -4.58
CA SER A 15 4.46 12.87 -3.18
C SER A 15 4.18 11.58 -2.42
N LEU A 16 4.75 11.45 -1.23
CA LEU A 16 4.48 10.29 -0.39
C LEU A 16 3.01 10.20 -0.05
N GLU A 17 2.38 11.33 0.23
CA GLU A 17 0.94 11.36 0.52
C GLU A 17 0.14 10.90 -0.67
N ASP A 18 0.52 11.33 -1.87
CA ASP A 18 -0.16 10.89 -3.08
C ASP A 18 -0.02 9.39 -3.27
N GLN A 19 1.16 8.86 -3.01
CA GLN A 19 1.41 7.43 -3.20
C GLN A 19 0.64 6.58 -2.19
N THR A 20 0.63 6.98 -0.92
CA THR A 20 -0.09 6.20 0.09
C THR A 20 -1.58 6.29 -0.13
N LEU A 21 -2.09 7.46 -0.53
CA LEU A 21 -3.51 7.61 -0.80
C LEU A 21 -3.92 6.84 -2.05
N ALA A 22 -3.06 6.79 -3.06
CA ALA A 22 -3.34 6.02 -4.26
C ALA A 22 -3.46 4.53 -3.94
N LEU A 23 -2.57 4.02 -3.07
CA LEU A 23 -2.66 2.63 -2.63
C LEU A 23 -3.96 2.38 -1.88
N ALA A 24 -4.31 3.30 -0.98
CA ALA A 24 -5.54 3.18 -0.21
C ALA A 24 -6.76 3.14 -1.12
N LYS A 25 -6.75 3.98 -2.17
CA LYS A 25 -7.87 4.01 -3.13
C LYS A 25 -7.98 2.71 -3.91
N ARG A 26 -6.84 2.12 -4.27
CA ARG A 26 -6.88 0.83 -4.97
C ARG A 26 -7.48 -0.26 -4.09
N LEU A 27 -7.08 -0.30 -2.81
CA LEU A 27 -7.63 -1.30 -1.89
C LEU A 27 -9.10 -1.04 -1.61
N ARG A 28 -9.49 0.23 -1.50
CA ARG A 28 -10.90 0.58 -1.33
C ARG A 28 -11.73 0.08 -2.52
N SER A 29 -11.22 0.23 -3.73
CA SER A 29 -11.92 -0.26 -4.92
C SER A 29 -12.10 -1.76 -4.87
N ILE A 30 -11.09 -2.50 -4.41
CA ILE A 30 -11.21 -3.94 -4.27
C ILE A 30 -12.27 -4.30 -3.24
N ARG A 31 -12.26 -3.61 -2.08
CA ARG A 31 -13.29 -3.85 -1.08
C ARG A 31 -14.69 -3.63 -1.64
N LYS A 32 -14.85 -2.51 -2.36
CA LYS A 32 -16.15 -2.20 -2.95
C LYS A 32 -16.57 -3.21 -4.00
N SER A 33 -15.63 -3.72 -4.76
CA SER A 33 -15.94 -4.72 -5.79
C SER A 33 -16.46 -6.01 -5.17
N LYS A 34 -16.16 -6.26 -3.90
CA LYS A 34 -16.67 -7.43 -3.20
C LYS A 34 -18.04 -7.16 -2.55
N GLY A 35 -18.56 -5.96 -2.70
CA GLY A 35 -19.87 -5.61 -2.18
C GLY A 35 -19.91 -5.28 -0.71
N TRP A 36 -18.76 -5.07 -0.08
CA TRP A 36 -18.69 -4.79 1.35
C TRP A 36 -18.59 -3.30 1.62
N ASN A 37 -19.44 -2.78 2.51
CA ASN A 37 -19.24 -1.44 3.02
C ASN A 37 -18.19 -1.48 4.13
N GLN A 38 -17.79 -0.31 4.64
CA GLN A 38 -16.73 -0.26 5.64
C GLN A 38 -17.08 -1.00 6.93
N THR A 39 -18.33 -0.92 7.36
CA THR A 39 -18.75 -1.60 8.58
C THR A 39 -18.66 -3.10 8.42
N GLU A 40 -19.16 -3.63 7.31
CA GLU A 40 -19.07 -5.05 7.03
C GLU A 40 -17.61 -5.49 6.94
N PHE A 41 -16.78 -4.66 6.35
CA PHE A 41 -15.37 -4.98 6.21
C PHE A 41 -14.66 -4.97 7.55
N ALA A 42 -15.02 -4.04 8.43
CA ALA A 42 -14.45 -4.02 9.77
C ALA A 42 -14.78 -5.32 10.50
N ASP A 43 -16.02 -5.79 10.39
CA ASP A 43 -16.42 -7.06 11.00
C ASP A 43 -15.63 -8.23 10.43
N ARG A 44 -15.48 -8.28 9.11
CA ARG A 44 -14.78 -9.39 8.46
C ARG A 44 -13.29 -9.41 8.79
N SER A 45 -12.69 -8.24 8.89
CA SER A 45 -11.25 -8.14 9.11
C SER A 45 -10.88 -8.23 10.59
N GLY A 46 -11.85 -8.00 11.49
CA GLY A 46 -11.56 -7.96 12.92
C GLY A 46 -10.84 -6.71 13.36
N ILE A 47 -10.80 -5.67 12.54
CA ILE A 47 -10.11 -4.42 12.85
C ILE A 47 -11.13 -3.31 12.98
N PRO A 48 -10.98 -2.41 13.95
CA PRO A 48 -11.97 -1.35 14.17
C PRO A 48 -12.23 -0.50 12.93
N LEU A 49 -13.48 -0.15 12.76
CA LEU A 49 -13.93 0.66 11.63
C LEU A 49 -13.12 1.94 11.47
N GLY A 50 -12.79 2.60 12.58
CA GLY A 50 -12.02 3.85 12.52
C GLY A 50 -10.67 3.68 11.85
N THR A 51 -10.03 2.53 12.03
CA THR A 51 -8.75 2.24 11.38
C THR A 51 -8.90 2.24 9.87
N TRP A 52 -9.94 1.58 9.37
CA TRP A 52 -10.17 1.52 7.93
C TRP A 52 -10.60 2.87 7.36
N LYS A 53 -11.39 3.64 8.11
CA LYS A 53 -11.81 4.96 7.64
C LYS A 53 -10.60 5.89 7.46
N VAL A 54 -9.68 5.88 8.44
CA VAL A 54 -8.48 6.70 8.33
C VAL A 54 -7.61 6.26 7.16
N PHE A 55 -7.44 4.94 7.00
CA PHE A 55 -6.65 4.44 5.90
C PHE A 55 -7.25 4.84 4.54
N GLU A 56 -8.53 4.61 4.35
CA GLU A 56 -9.16 4.84 3.05
C GLU A 56 -9.26 6.31 2.69
N THR A 57 -9.30 7.21 3.68
CA THR A 57 -9.42 8.64 3.42
C THR A 57 -8.09 9.36 3.46
N LYS A 58 -7.14 8.90 4.26
CA LYS A 58 -5.87 9.61 4.45
C LYS A 58 -4.65 8.81 4.07
N GLY A 59 -4.81 7.55 3.76
CA GLY A 59 -3.67 6.71 3.39
C GLY A 59 -2.76 6.34 4.54
N LYS A 60 -3.24 6.48 5.78
CA LYS A 60 -2.42 6.21 6.97
C LYS A 60 -2.81 4.88 7.59
N ILE A 61 -1.83 4.01 7.74
CA ILE A 61 -2.08 2.68 8.29
C ILE A 61 -0.76 2.09 8.75
N SER A 62 -0.81 1.21 9.74
CA SER A 62 0.37 0.43 10.09
C SER A 62 0.58 -0.66 9.04
N LEU A 63 1.82 -1.09 8.91
CA LEU A 63 2.11 -2.18 7.97
C LEU A 63 1.33 -3.43 8.33
N LYS A 64 1.22 -3.72 9.62
CA LYS A 64 0.48 -4.88 10.08
C LYS A 64 -0.98 -4.82 9.65
N HIS A 65 -1.61 -3.66 9.79
CA HIS A 65 -3.00 -3.51 9.37
C HIS A 65 -3.16 -3.52 7.86
N LEU A 66 -2.14 -3.05 7.13
CA LEU A 66 -2.17 -3.15 5.67
C LEU A 66 -2.23 -4.61 5.24
N PHE A 67 -1.41 -5.48 5.87
CA PHE A 67 -1.49 -6.90 5.59
C PHE A 67 -2.85 -7.48 5.97
N ARG A 68 -3.42 -7.03 7.08
CA ARG A 68 -4.74 -7.49 7.49
C ARG A 68 -5.80 -7.10 6.46
N TYR A 69 -5.71 -5.89 5.92
CA TYR A 69 -6.62 -5.46 4.86
C TYR A 69 -6.51 -6.38 3.64
N ALA A 70 -5.27 -6.62 3.22
CA ALA A 70 -5.02 -7.44 2.03
C ALA A 70 -5.51 -8.89 2.24
N ILE A 71 -5.32 -9.43 3.43
CA ILE A 71 -5.83 -10.77 3.74
C ILE A 71 -7.34 -10.79 3.64
N ALA A 72 -8.01 -9.78 4.18
CA ALA A 72 -9.46 -9.74 4.19
C ALA A 72 -10.07 -9.63 2.80
N VAL A 73 -9.36 -9.00 1.85
CA VAL A 73 -9.83 -8.91 0.47
C VAL A 73 -9.22 -9.99 -0.42
N ASP A 74 -8.48 -10.93 0.19
CA ASP A 74 -7.89 -12.08 -0.52
C ASP A 74 -6.87 -11.67 -1.58
N ARG A 75 -6.06 -10.68 -1.24
CA ARG A 75 -5.02 -10.18 -2.13
C ARG A 75 -3.66 -10.08 -1.43
N VAL A 76 -3.46 -10.82 -0.35
CA VAL A 76 -2.22 -10.73 0.42
C VAL A 76 -1.02 -11.24 -0.37
N ASP A 77 -1.24 -12.11 -1.33
CA ASP A 77 -0.16 -12.59 -2.18
C ASP A 77 0.53 -11.46 -2.95
N GLU A 78 -0.20 -10.41 -3.28
CA GLU A 78 0.40 -9.26 -3.96
C GLU A 78 1.33 -8.50 -3.03
N LEU A 79 0.99 -8.39 -1.74
CA LEU A 79 1.90 -7.79 -0.78
C LEU A 79 3.13 -8.67 -0.57
N ASN A 80 2.93 -9.99 -0.52
CA ASN A 80 4.05 -10.91 -0.32
C ASN A 80 4.99 -10.91 -1.51
N ALA A 81 4.53 -10.48 -2.67
CA ALA A 81 5.34 -10.42 -3.87
C ALA A 81 6.10 -9.10 -4.02
N LEU A 82 5.84 -8.13 -3.13
CA LEU A 82 6.55 -6.85 -3.21
C LEU A 82 8.04 -7.05 -2.99
N PHE A 83 8.81 -6.37 -3.84
CA PHE A 83 10.27 -6.32 -3.72
C PHE A 83 10.92 -7.69 -3.77
N THR A 84 10.31 -8.62 -4.53
CA THR A 84 10.90 -9.95 -4.70
C THR A 84 11.78 -10.04 -5.93
N ARG A 85 11.80 -8.99 -6.75
CA ARG A 85 12.65 -9.00 -7.94
C ARG A 85 14.11 -9.01 -7.52
N HIS A 86 14.85 -9.94 -8.07
CA HIS A 86 16.27 -10.04 -7.78
C HIS A 86 17.05 -8.91 -8.44
N GLU A 87 17.95 -8.30 -7.69
CA GLU A 87 18.87 -7.33 -8.24
C GLU A 87 20.26 -7.94 -8.17
N PRO A 88 21.00 -7.97 -9.28
CA PRO A 88 22.32 -8.58 -9.26
C PRO A 88 23.27 -7.80 -8.35
N THR A 89 24.12 -8.54 -7.65
CA THR A 89 25.15 -7.91 -6.84
C THR A 89 26.25 -7.36 -7.74
N LEU A 90 27.13 -6.55 -7.16
CA LEU A 90 28.25 -6.04 -7.91
C LEU A 90 29.12 -7.17 -8.43
N GLU A 91 29.26 -8.21 -7.61
CA GLU A 91 30.08 -9.36 -8.02
C GLU A 91 29.44 -10.08 -9.20
N GLU A 92 28.15 -10.29 -9.15
CA GLU A 92 27.43 -10.92 -10.25
C GLU A 92 27.57 -10.11 -11.53
N MET A 93 27.45 -8.79 -11.46
CA MET A 93 27.58 -7.94 -12.62
C MET A 93 29.00 -8.00 -13.19
N ARG A 94 30.01 -8.01 -12.30
CA ARG A 94 31.39 -8.03 -12.71
C ARG A 94 31.75 -9.34 -13.41
N ASN A 95 31.12 -10.44 -12.99
CA ASN A 95 31.39 -11.76 -13.57
C ASN A 95 30.53 -12.02 -14.79
N GLY A 96 29.72 -11.09 -15.20
CA GLY A 96 28.87 -11.26 -16.37
C GLY A 96 27.68 -12.17 -16.14
N LYS A 97 27.20 -12.26 -14.91
CA LYS A 97 26.11 -13.16 -14.57
C LYS A 97 24.85 -12.47 -14.07
#